data_e93c9c4dfdb6c85b93f3d644dce9734e
#
_entry.id   e93c9c4dfdb6c85b93f3d644dce9734e
#
_cell.length_a   1.000
_cell.length_b   1.000
_cell.length_c   1.000
_cell.angle_alpha   90.00
_cell.angle_beta   90.00
_cell.angle_gamma   90.00
#
_symmetry.space_group_name_H-M   'P 1'
#
loop_
_entity.id
_entity.type
_entity.pdbx_description
1 polymer ?
#
loop_
_entity_poly.entity_id
_entity_poly.type
_entity_poly.pdbx_seq_one_letter_code
_entity_poly.pdbx_strand_id
1 'polypeptide(L)'
;MAEMEHYPNFQKDNYIHPKAAWDKLRMAGARRQNVYLYAATGYGKTELLHRYLRRRRHIWLSGEGLTVETLQEIALPAEATMVIDDLARVLDPAVRREIVSMLDQPGLWLVLAGRCPLPSWLTGPYVNGRLSVIPEEDLRLSEKEIAQLYLSWGVQLPRNLLEKRIIPLVEGNPLGARLLAVEMSRGSSYTEELVNDLTRKFYEYLNQAIYSEWPEEIREMMMQLSLLEHFTIQQAEEMTGRSDVNRLLAQAAETGNLFSIKDGAYTLRPAVINSMKLRMETVCDRVRENEPVSYTHLRA
;
A
#
# COMPACT_ATOMS: atom_id res chain seq x y z
N MET A 1 4.95 -19.87 -21.59
CA MET A 1 5.24 -18.51 -22.10
C MET A 1 4.38 -17.58 -21.26
N ALA A 2 4.96 -16.97 -20.23
CA ALA A 2 4.26 -16.02 -19.38
C ALA A 2 4.01 -14.75 -20.19
N GLU A 3 2.75 -14.34 -20.28
CA GLU A 3 2.31 -13.12 -20.93
C GLU A 3 2.93 -11.92 -20.22
N MET A 4 3.66 -11.11 -20.97
CA MET A 4 4.09 -9.79 -20.54
C MET A 4 2.84 -8.91 -20.49
N GLU A 5 2.29 -8.70 -19.30
CA GLU A 5 1.24 -7.72 -19.09
C GLU A 5 1.71 -6.34 -19.57
N HIS A 6 0.91 -5.78 -20.46
CA HIS A 6 1.13 -4.47 -21.08
C HIS A 6 0.80 -3.38 -20.04
N TYR A 7 1.81 -2.90 -19.31
CA TYR A 7 1.66 -1.66 -18.52
C TYR A 7 1.47 -0.47 -19.45
N PRO A 8 0.55 0.45 -19.15
CA PRO A 8 0.29 1.62 -19.98
C PRO A 8 1.58 2.44 -20.18
N ASN A 9 1.85 2.81 -21.43
CA ASN A 9 2.97 3.63 -21.86
C ASN A 9 3.00 4.96 -21.08
N PHE A 10 3.84 5.04 -20.04
CA PHE A 10 4.15 6.28 -19.35
C PHE A 10 5.09 7.12 -20.22
N GLN A 11 4.53 7.92 -21.10
CA GLN A 11 5.26 8.95 -21.82
C GLN A 11 5.72 10.03 -20.84
N LYS A 12 7.02 10.24 -20.79
CA LYS A 12 7.86 11.06 -19.91
C LYS A 12 8.15 10.42 -18.55
N ASP A 13 9.42 10.23 -18.30
CA ASP A 13 9.97 9.61 -17.11
C ASP A 13 10.01 10.62 -15.93
N ASN A 14 8.80 11.05 -15.49
CA ASN A 14 8.62 11.95 -14.35
C ASN A 14 8.60 11.17 -13.02
N TYR A 15 9.24 10.01 -13.01
CA TYR A 15 9.32 9.20 -11.81
C TYR A 15 10.42 9.71 -10.87
N ILE A 16 10.05 9.99 -9.65
CA ILE A 16 10.98 10.26 -8.56
C ILE A 16 10.95 9.02 -7.64
N HIS A 17 12.10 8.39 -7.47
CA HIS A 17 12.20 7.25 -6.57
C HIS A 17 12.43 7.71 -5.12
N PRO A 18 11.84 7.03 -4.12
CA PRO A 18 12.16 7.27 -2.72
C PRO A 18 13.61 6.89 -2.46
N LYS A 19 14.44 7.88 -2.19
CA LYS A 19 15.89 7.71 -2.08
C LYS A 19 16.30 6.73 -0.99
N ALA A 20 15.59 6.74 0.15
CA ALA A 20 15.88 5.84 1.26
C ALA A 20 15.72 4.36 0.85
N ALA A 21 14.57 4.00 0.26
CA ALA A 21 14.35 2.65 -0.23
C ALA A 21 15.31 2.27 -1.36
N TRP A 22 15.55 3.20 -2.29
CA TRP A 22 16.48 2.96 -3.40
C TRP A 22 17.90 2.66 -2.92
N ASP A 23 18.43 3.45 -1.98
CA ASP A 23 19.78 3.25 -1.44
C ASP A 23 19.90 1.93 -0.67
N LYS A 24 18.89 1.57 0.15
CA LYS A 24 18.85 0.28 0.84
C LYS A 24 18.79 -0.89 -0.13
N LEU A 25 17.94 -0.81 -1.16
CA LEU A 25 17.83 -1.84 -2.19
C LEU A 25 19.15 -1.99 -2.97
N ARG A 26 19.83 -0.87 -3.27
CA ARG A 26 21.14 -0.85 -3.92
C ARG A 26 22.21 -1.52 -3.05
N MET A 27 22.23 -1.22 -1.76
CA MET A 27 23.18 -1.84 -0.80
C MET A 27 22.94 -3.34 -0.66
N ALA A 28 21.68 -3.74 -0.53
CA ALA A 28 21.30 -5.15 -0.45
C ALA A 28 21.67 -5.91 -1.74
N GLY A 29 21.36 -5.34 -2.90
CA GLY A 29 21.70 -5.94 -4.19
C GLY A 29 23.21 -6.06 -4.45
N ALA A 30 24.01 -5.09 -3.97
CA ALA A 30 25.47 -5.17 -4.06
C ALA A 30 26.07 -6.29 -3.20
N ARG A 31 25.42 -6.61 -2.07
CA ARG A 31 25.83 -7.69 -1.14
C ARG A 31 25.11 -8.99 -1.41
N ARG A 32 24.18 -9.03 -2.36
CA ARG A 32 23.22 -10.12 -2.60
C ARG A 32 22.48 -10.55 -1.32
N GLN A 33 22.20 -9.61 -0.45
CA GLN A 33 21.44 -9.82 0.76
C GLN A 33 19.94 -9.82 0.42
N ASN A 34 19.25 -10.90 0.72
CA ASN A 34 17.82 -10.99 0.50
C ASN A 34 17.05 -9.87 1.20
N VAL A 35 15.96 -9.42 0.56
CA VAL A 35 15.20 -8.25 1.00
C VAL A 35 13.72 -8.59 1.10
N TYR A 36 13.08 -8.12 2.15
CA TYR A 36 11.63 -7.98 2.23
C TYR A 36 11.26 -6.49 2.21
N LEU A 37 10.58 -6.09 1.15
CA LEU A 37 10.08 -4.74 0.95
C LEU A 37 8.59 -4.70 1.27
N TYR A 38 8.15 -3.87 2.22
CA TYR A 38 6.73 -3.77 2.50
C TYR A 38 6.25 -2.32 2.60
N ALA A 39 5.05 -2.10 2.08
CA ALA A 39 4.28 -0.87 2.28
C ALA A 39 2.84 -1.10 1.81
N ALA A 40 1.92 -0.28 2.24
CA ALA A 40 0.55 -0.26 1.74
C ALA A 40 0.49 -0.02 0.23
N THR A 41 -0.68 -0.25 -0.37
CA THR A 41 -0.92 0.08 -1.78
C THR A 41 -0.71 1.57 -2.03
N GLY A 42 -0.16 1.92 -3.20
CA GLY A 42 0.13 3.31 -3.56
C GLY A 42 1.53 3.82 -3.19
N TYR A 43 2.32 3.04 -2.47
CA TYR A 43 3.71 3.40 -2.15
C TYR A 43 4.73 3.04 -3.23
N GLY A 44 4.29 2.48 -4.36
CA GLY A 44 5.14 2.28 -5.54
C GLY A 44 6.16 1.15 -5.41
N LYS A 45 5.95 0.12 -4.56
CA LYS A 45 6.84 -1.04 -4.41
C LYS A 45 7.21 -1.69 -5.74
N THR A 46 6.20 -2.13 -6.47
CA THR A 46 6.34 -2.81 -7.76
C THR A 46 7.07 -1.92 -8.78
N GLU A 47 6.71 -0.63 -8.87
CA GLU A 47 7.36 0.33 -9.76
C GLU A 47 8.84 0.55 -9.40
N LEU A 48 9.15 0.68 -8.09
CA LEU A 48 10.53 0.80 -7.61
C LEU A 48 11.37 -0.41 -8.02
N LEU A 49 10.85 -1.61 -7.83
CA LEU A 49 11.53 -2.86 -8.17
C LEU A 49 11.72 -3.01 -9.67
N HIS A 50 10.69 -2.74 -10.51
CA HIS A 50 10.81 -2.75 -11.97
C HIS A 50 11.88 -1.78 -12.47
N ARG A 51 11.93 -0.56 -11.92
CA ARG A 51 12.94 0.42 -12.30
C ARG A 51 14.33 0.04 -11.85
N TYR A 52 14.47 -0.48 -10.64
CA TYR A 52 15.74 -0.93 -10.12
C TYR A 52 16.30 -2.11 -10.92
N LEU A 53 15.44 -3.05 -11.33
CA LEU A 53 15.82 -4.27 -12.04
C LEU A 53 15.79 -4.12 -13.57
N ARG A 54 15.38 -3.00 -14.12
CA ARG A 54 15.18 -2.76 -15.57
C ARG A 54 16.33 -3.22 -16.47
N ARG A 55 17.57 -3.13 -15.98
CA ARG A 55 18.79 -3.53 -16.72
C ARG A 55 19.42 -4.83 -16.21
N ARG A 56 18.72 -5.57 -15.35
CA ARG A 56 19.20 -6.82 -14.77
C ARG A 56 18.30 -7.95 -15.22
N ARG A 57 18.89 -9.11 -15.49
CA ARG A 57 18.09 -10.33 -15.70
C ARG A 57 17.49 -10.73 -14.38
N HIS A 58 16.20 -10.93 -14.35
CA HIS A 58 15.46 -11.33 -13.15
C HIS A 58 14.26 -12.18 -13.51
N ILE A 59 13.81 -12.97 -12.56
CA ILE A 59 12.58 -13.76 -12.60
C ILE A 59 11.58 -13.02 -11.73
N TRP A 60 10.37 -12.80 -12.25
CA TRP A 60 9.30 -12.14 -11.51
C TRP A 60 8.13 -13.09 -11.32
N LEU A 61 7.73 -13.32 -10.08
CA LEU A 61 6.61 -14.18 -9.69
C LEU A 61 5.60 -13.35 -8.89
N SER A 62 4.32 -13.69 -9.05
CA SER A 62 3.27 -13.24 -8.16
C SER A 62 3.11 -14.24 -7.01
N GLY A 63 2.83 -13.76 -5.81
CA GLY A 63 2.42 -14.64 -4.71
C GLY A 63 1.05 -15.29 -4.93
N GLU A 64 0.23 -14.73 -5.83
CA GLU A 64 -1.05 -15.31 -6.20
C GLU A 64 -0.85 -16.55 -7.10
N GLY A 65 -1.46 -17.66 -6.68
CA GLY A 65 -1.35 -18.93 -7.41
C GLY A 65 0.03 -19.59 -7.38
N LEU A 66 0.98 -19.08 -6.57
CA LEU A 66 2.31 -19.65 -6.45
C LEU A 66 2.25 -21.02 -5.76
N THR A 67 2.90 -22.02 -6.36
CA THR A 67 2.98 -23.39 -5.85
C THR A 67 4.42 -23.82 -5.60
N VAL A 68 4.61 -24.90 -4.86
CA VAL A 68 5.94 -25.47 -4.60
C VAL A 68 6.55 -25.96 -5.90
N GLU A 69 5.76 -26.61 -6.76
CA GLU A 69 6.19 -27.11 -8.06
C GLU A 69 6.72 -25.97 -8.93
N THR A 70 5.97 -24.85 -8.97
CA THR A 70 6.41 -23.64 -9.72
C THR A 70 7.79 -23.17 -9.25
N LEU A 71 8.03 -23.13 -7.94
CA LEU A 71 9.30 -22.67 -7.38
C LEU A 71 10.45 -23.66 -7.70
N GLN A 72 10.18 -24.95 -7.66
CA GLN A 72 11.18 -26.02 -7.89
C GLN A 72 11.51 -26.23 -9.37
N GLU A 73 10.56 -26.00 -10.26
CA GLU A 73 10.75 -26.16 -11.72
C GLU A 73 11.53 -25.00 -12.35
N ILE A 74 11.70 -23.88 -11.64
CA ILE A 74 12.43 -22.73 -12.17
C ILE A 74 13.92 -23.06 -12.26
N ALA A 75 14.43 -23.14 -13.48
CA ALA A 75 15.86 -23.26 -13.73
C ALA A 75 16.57 -21.95 -13.37
N LEU A 76 17.24 -21.92 -12.22
CA LEU A 76 18.00 -20.76 -11.78
C LEU A 76 19.38 -20.74 -12.42
N PRO A 77 19.80 -19.64 -13.07
CA PRO A 77 21.18 -19.44 -13.48
C PRO A 77 22.11 -19.34 -12.26
N ALA A 78 23.42 -19.53 -12.47
CA ALA A 78 24.44 -19.50 -11.40
C ALA A 78 24.37 -18.23 -10.52
N GLU A 79 23.97 -17.11 -11.13
CA GLU A 79 23.65 -15.86 -10.44
C GLU A 79 22.25 -15.41 -10.85
N ALA A 80 21.27 -15.63 -9.99
CA ALA A 80 19.88 -15.30 -10.24
C ALA A 80 19.40 -14.15 -9.34
N THR A 81 18.51 -13.34 -9.88
CA THR A 81 17.68 -12.42 -9.11
C THR A 81 16.23 -12.84 -9.29
N MET A 82 15.54 -13.05 -8.19
CA MET A 82 14.12 -13.41 -8.20
C MET A 82 13.32 -12.43 -7.35
N VAL A 83 12.20 -12.00 -7.87
CA VAL A 83 11.21 -11.19 -7.17
C VAL A 83 9.97 -12.04 -6.95
N ILE A 84 9.46 -12.04 -5.73
CA ILE A 84 8.11 -12.55 -5.41
C ILE A 84 7.31 -11.35 -4.89
N ASP A 85 6.42 -10.85 -5.74
CA ASP A 85 5.52 -9.73 -5.39
C ASP A 85 4.19 -10.24 -4.81
N ASP A 86 3.45 -9.39 -4.15
CA ASP A 86 2.19 -9.71 -3.45
C ASP A 86 2.32 -10.91 -2.48
N LEU A 87 3.37 -10.91 -1.66
CA LEU A 87 3.68 -12.00 -0.72
C LEU A 87 2.52 -12.36 0.22
N ALA A 88 1.60 -11.44 0.50
CA ALA A 88 0.40 -11.69 1.30
C ALA A 88 -0.54 -12.74 0.67
N ARG A 89 -0.45 -12.96 -0.64
CA ARG A 89 -1.23 -13.99 -1.35
C ARG A 89 -0.65 -15.40 -1.22
N VAL A 90 0.55 -15.54 -0.67
CA VAL A 90 1.16 -16.86 -0.39
C VAL A 90 0.54 -17.41 0.89
N LEU A 91 -0.55 -18.16 0.77
CA LEU A 91 -1.29 -18.72 1.89
C LEU A 91 -0.79 -20.11 2.32
N ASP A 92 -0.31 -20.92 1.35
CA ASP A 92 0.12 -22.29 1.59
C ASP A 92 1.41 -22.33 2.46
N PRO A 93 1.37 -22.99 3.63
CA PRO A 93 2.55 -23.17 4.47
C PRO A 93 3.70 -23.93 3.79
N ALA A 94 3.41 -24.78 2.80
CA ALA A 94 4.45 -25.51 2.05
C ALA A 94 5.23 -24.54 1.16
N VAL A 95 4.53 -23.65 0.45
CA VAL A 95 5.14 -22.59 -0.37
C VAL A 95 5.97 -21.63 0.49
N ARG A 96 5.45 -21.24 1.69
CA ARG A 96 6.21 -20.41 2.63
C ARG A 96 7.51 -21.06 3.08
N ARG A 97 7.50 -22.37 3.37
CA ARG A 97 8.73 -23.13 3.72
C ARG A 97 9.71 -23.17 2.57
N GLU A 98 9.22 -23.37 1.35
CA GLU A 98 10.08 -23.37 0.16
C GLU A 98 10.75 -22.00 -0.05
N ILE A 99 10.01 -20.91 0.05
CA ILE A 99 10.57 -19.55 -0.01
C ILE A 99 11.65 -19.33 1.07
N VAL A 100 11.42 -19.80 2.30
CA VAL A 100 12.42 -19.70 3.39
C VAL A 100 13.67 -20.52 3.05
N SER A 101 13.52 -21.70 2.44
CA SER A 101 14.64 -22.53 1.98
C SER A 101 15.46 -21.82 0.91
N MET A 102 14.79 -21.15 -0.02
CA MET A 102 15.45 -20.39 -1.11
C MET A 102 16.31 -19.21 -0.61
N LEU A 103 16.07 -18.68 0.61
CA LEU A 103 16.94 -17.64 1.18
C LEU A 103 18.38 -18.10 1.42
N ASP A 104 18.61 -19.40 1.53
CA ASP A 104 19.93 -19.97 1.72
C ASP A 104 20.57 -20.48 0.41
N GLN A 105 19.87 -20.31 -0.73
CA GLN A 105 20.35 -20.83 -2.00
C GLN A 105 21.54 -20.00 -2.52
N PRO A 106 22.72 -20.62 -2.70
CA PRO A 106 23.89 -19.92 -3.22
C PRO A 106 23.63 -19.30 -4.59
N GLY A 107 24.07 -18.06 -4.80
CA GLY A 107 23.92 -17.37 -6.07
C GLY A 107 22.51 -16.79 -6.31
N LEU A 108 21.52 -17.06 -5.50
CA LEU A 108 20.20 -16.42 -5.56
C LEU A 108 20.17 -15.12 -4.73
N TRP A 109 19.67 -14.07 -5.33
CA TRP A 109 19.24 -12.86 -4.62
C TRP A 109 17.72 -12.79 -4.67
N LEU A 110 17.08 -13.01 -3.53
CA LEU A 110 15.63 -13.04 -3.41
C LEU A 110 15.11 -11.71 -2.88
N VAL A 111 14.19 -11.11 -3.62
CA VAL A 111 13.50 -9.87 -3.27
C VAL A 111 12.02 -10.19 -3.08
N LEU A 112 11.55 -10.08 -1.87
CA LEU A 112 10.17 -10.31 -1.48
C LEU A 112 9.46 -8.96 -1.36
N ALA A 113 8.27 -8.83 -1.90
CA ALA A 113 7.46 -7.63 -1.75
C ALA A 113 6.07 -7.95 -1.19
N GLY A 114 5.60 -7.13 -0.26
CA GLY A 114 4.30 -7.34 0.39
C GLY A 114 3.65 -6.04 0.84
N ARG A 115 2.42 -6.14 1.34
CA ARG A 115 1.64 -4.99 1.82
C ARG A 115 1.75 -4.81 3.34
N CYS A 116 2.10 -5.86 4.06
CA CYS A 116 2.09 -5.92 5.53
C CYS A 116 3.50 -5.86 6.11
N PRO A 117 3.66 -5.44 7.37
CA PRO A 117 4.90 -5.63 8.11
C PRO A 117 5.39 -7.07 8.07
N LEU A 118 6.63 -7.30 8.51
CA LEU A 118 7.30 -8.59 8.44
C LEU A 118 6.41 -9.73 8.96
N PRO A 119 6.04 -10.70 8.10
CA PRO A 119 5.21 -11.84 8.51
C PRO A 119 5.96 -12.73 9.51
N SER A 120 5.23 -13.38 10.43
CA SER A 120 5.81 -14.23 11.49
C SER A 120 6.74 -15.32 10.95
N TRP A 121 6.42 -15.92 9.81
CA TRP A 121 7.23 -16.97 9.20
C TRP A 121 8.56 -16.47 8.58
N LEU A 122 8.73 -15.15 8.41
CA LEU A 122 9.99 -14.50 8.00
C LEU A 122 10.80 -13.93 9.19
N THR A 123 10.24 -13.94 10.40
CA THR A 123 10.93 -13.40 11.59
C THR A 123 12.24 -14.12 11.86
N GLY A 124 12.26 -15.46 11.77
CA GLY A 124 13.48 -16.25 11.95
C GLY A 124 14.59 -15.86 10.95
N PRO A 125 14.34 -15.88 9.65
CA PRO A 125 15.28 -15.39 8.63
C PRO A 125 15.78 -13.96 8.88
N TYR A 126 14.92 -13.06 9.31
CA TYR A 126 15.29 -11.67 9.63
C TYR A 126 16.23 -11.59 10.82
N VAL A 127 15.88 -12.23 11.95
CA VAL A 127 16.72 -12.23 13.17
C VAL A 127 18.08 -12.84 12.92
N ASN A 128 18.14 -13.87 12.08
CA ASN A 128 19.41 -14.55 11.73
C ASN A 128 20.21 -13.83 10.63
N GLY A 129 19.79 -12.63 10.21
CA GLY A 129 20.50 -11.82 9.21
C GLY A 129 20.42 -12.33 7.77
N ARG A 130 19.59 -13.34 7.47
CA ARG A 130 19.40 -13.88 6.11
C ARG A 130 18.51 -13.02 5.24
N LEU A 131 17.73 -12.14 5.87
CA LEU A 131 16.77 -11.25 5.23
C LEU A 131 16.92 -9.85 5.82
N SER A 132 17.01 -8.84 5.00
CA SER A 132 16.88 -7.44 5.41
C SER A 132 15.49 -6.90 5.10
N VAL A 133 15.09 -5.84 5.80
CA VAL A 133 13.76 -5.26 5.65
C VAL A 133 13.87 -3.83 5.16
N ILE A 134 13.06 -3.49 4.15
CA ILE A 134 12.83 -2.11 3.70
C ILE A 134 11.36 -1.79 4.01
N PRO A 135 11.11 -1.04 5.09
CA PRO A 135 9.76 -0.73 5.53
C PRO A 135 9.15 0.42 4.72
N GLU A 136 7.83 0.62 4.92
CA GLU A 136 7.05 1.67 4.26
C GLU A 136 7.63 3.07 4.46
N GLU A 137 8.21 3.34 5.63
CA GLU A 137 8.82 4.65 5.94
C GLU A 137 9.93 5.03 4.95
N ASP A 138 10.67 4.04 4.46
CA ASP A 138 11.71 4.23 3.45
C ASP A 138 11.14 4.49 2.04
N LEU A 139 9.89 4.07 1.80
CA LEU A 139 9.18 4.29 0.54
C LEU A 139 8.43 5.62 0.48
N ARG A 140 8.37 6.35 1.58
CA ARG A 140 7.81 7.69 1.60
C ARG A 140 8.71 8.66 0.84
N LEU A 141 8.10 9.50 0.02
CA LEU A 141 8.81 10.61 -0.57
C LEU A 141 9.08 11.68 0.49
N SER A 142 10.32 12.11 0.60
CA SER A 142 10.70 13.27 1.40
C SER A 142 10.13 14.56 0.77
N GLU A 143 10.10 15.63 1.55
CA GLU A 143 9.69 16.96 1.05
C GLU A 143 10.44 17.39 -0.21
N LYS A 144 11.75 17.09 -0.27
CA LYS A 144 12.58 17.39 -1.43
C LYS A 144 12.18 16.58 -2.65
N GLU A 145 11.87 15.31 -2.48
CA GLU A 145 11.43 14.41 -3.55
C GLU A 145 10.04 14.79 -4.05
N ILE A 146 9.13 15.19 -3.14
CA ILE A 146 7.82 15.74 -3.51
C ILE A 146 8.01 17.03 -4.34
N ALA A 147 8.84 17.96 -3.90
CA ALA A 147 9.12 19.16 -4.67
C ALA A 147 9.70 18.85 -6.05
N GLN A 148 10.65 17.91 -6.15
CA GLN A 148 11.20 17.44 -7.42
C GLN A 148 10.14 16.80 -8.32
N LEU A 149 9.23 16.02 -7.75
CA LEU A 149 8.12 15.41 -8.48
C LEU A 149 7.26 16.51 -9.14
N TYR A 150 6.86 17.53 -8.40
CA TYR A 150 6.07 18.64 -8.94
C TYR A 150 6.81 19.39 -10.04
N LEU A 151 8.07 19.71 -9.82
CA LEU A 151 8.92 20.36 -10.84
C LEU A 151 9.04 19.50 -12.11
N SER A 152 9.14 18.17 -11.99
CA SER A 152 9.21 17.26 -13.15
C SER A 152 7.93 17.29 -14.00
N TRP A 153 6.80 17.62 -13.39
CA TRP A 153 5.51 17.85 -14.07
C TRP A 153 5.31 19.30 -14.54
N GLY A 154 6.31 20.17 -14.38
CA GLY A 154 6.21 21.60 -14.73
C GLY A 154 5.39 22.43 -13.74
N VAL A 155 5.08 21.88 -12.57
CA VAL A 155 4.28 22.54 -11.54
C VAL A 155 5.23 23.24 -10.56
N GLN A 156 5.13 24.57 -10.51
CA GLN A 156 5.86 25.39 -9.55
C GLN A 156 4.90 25.87 -8.45
N LEU A 157 5.10 25.35 -7.24
CA LEU A 157 4.28 25.75 -6.10
C LEU A 157 5.05 26.72 -5.19
N PRO A 158 4.37 27.73 -4.65
CA PRO A 158 4.91 28.51 -3.54
C PRO A 158 5.29 27.60 -2.37
N ARG A 159 6.44 27.89 -1.75
CA ARG A 159 6.97 27.05 -0.66
C ARG A 159 5.98 26.86 0.50
N ASN A 160 5.30 27.92 0.89
CA ASN A 160 4.29 27.88 1.95
C ASN A 160 3.12 26.96 1.61
N LEU A 161 2.74 26.87 0.34
CA LEU A 161 1.68 25.99 -0.12
C LEU A 161 2.13 24.53 -0.08
N LEU A 162 3.31 24.28 -0.59
CA LEU A 162 3.91 22.93 -0.57
C LEU A 162 4.03 22.41 0.88
N GLU A 163 4.64 23.19 1.78
CA GLU A 163 4.90 22.78 3.17
C GLU A 163 3.63 22.67 4.03
N LYS A 164 2.70 23.61 3.87
CA LYS A 164 1.52 23.69 4.77
C LYS A 164 0.30 22.91 4.29
N ARG A 165 0.22 22.59 3.01
CA ARG A 165 -0.99 21.96 2.43
C ARG A 165 -0.68 20.65 1.74
N ILE A 166 0.29 20.60 0.83
CA ILE A 166 0.55 19.42 0.01
C ILE A 166 1.26 18.33 0.79
N ILE A 167 2.35 18.65 1.47
CA ILE A 167 3.14 17.66 2.22
C ILE A 167 2.29 16.99 3.32
N PRO A 168 1.54 17.74 4.15
CA PRO A 168 0.64 17.11 5.13
C PRO A 168 -0.48 16.27 4.50
N LEU A 169 -0.99 16.68 3.33
CA LEU A 169 -2.05 15.95 2.65
C LEU A 169 -1.58 14.59 2.12
N VAL A 170 -0.42 14.56 1.47
CA VAL A 170 0.09 13.33 0.85
C VAL A 170 0.85 12.43 1.82
N GLU A 171 1.34 12.96 2.96
CA GLU A 171 2.12 12.24 3.98
C GLU A 171 3.27 11.39 3.41
N GLY A 172 3.89 11.89 2.33
CA GLY A 172 4.93 11.17 1.60
C GLY A 172 4.43 10.03 0.71
N ASN A 173 3.12 9.82 0.57
CA ASN A 173 2.57 8.79 -0.31
C ASN A 173 2.84 9.12 -1.78
N PRO A 174 3.60 8.29 -2.53
CA PRO A 174 3.98 8.58 -3.91
C PRO A 174 2.79 8.67 -4.87
N LEU A 175 1.75 7.86 -4.66
CA LEU A 175 0.55 7.91 -5.50
C LEU A 175 -0.23 9.19 -5.28
N GLY A 176 -0.46 9.59 -4.03
CA GLY A 176 -1.14 10.84 -3.68
C GLY A 176 -0.39 12.04 -4.23
N ALA A 177 0.93 12.11 -4.03
CA ALA A 177 1.77 13.17 -4.56
C ALA A 177 1.69 13.26 -6.10
N ARG A 178 1.72 12.11 -6.79
CA ARG A 178 1.63 12.05 -8.25
C ARG A 178 0.26 12.47 -8.79
N LEU A 179 -0.82 12.02 -8.18
CA LEU A 179 -2.17 12.39 -8.60
C LEU A 179 -2.35 13.91 -8.57
N LEU A 180 -1.94 14.55 -7.48
CA LEU A 180 -1.97 16.01 -7.35
C LEU A 180 -1.08 16.68 -8.41
N ALA A 181 0.16 16.20 -8.62
CA ALA A 181 1.07 16.79 -9.59
C ALA A 181 0.54 16.69 -11.03
N VAL A 182 -0.06 15.56 -11.42
CA VAL A 182 -0.65 15.34 -12.74
C VAL A 182 -1.79 16.31 -12.99
N GLU A 183 -2.73 16.44 -12.07
CA GLU A 183 -3.88 17.32 -12.25
C GLU A 183 -3.46 18.80 -12.29
N MET A 184 -2.53 19.20 -11.45
CA MET A 184 -1.99 20.56 -11.48
C MET A 184 -1.24 20.86 -12.78
N SER A 185 -0.56 19.88 -13.37
CA SER A 185 0.15 20.06 -14.65
C SER A 185 -0.77 20.31 -15.84
N ARG A 186 -2.07 19.99 -15.73
CA ARG A 186 -3.09 20.23 -16.76
C ARG A 186 -3.59 21.68 -16.79
N GLY A 187 -2.94 22.57 -16.05
CA GLY A 187 -3.28 23.99 -16.03
C GLY A 187 -4.38 24.37 -15.06
N SER A 188 -4.77 23.47 -14.17
CA SER A 188 -5.69 23.79 -13.07
C SER A 188 -4.99 24.72 -12.10
N SER A 189 -5.55 25.90 -11.89
CA SER A 189 -5.09 26.79 -10.82
C SER A 189 -5.28 26.08 -9.47
N TYR A 190 -4.30 26.24 -8.57
CA TYR A 190 -4.47 25.73 -7.23
C TYR A 190 -5.66 26.42 -6.54
N THR A 191 -6.70 25.66 -6.28
CA THR A 191 -7.85 26.07 -5.48
C THR A 191 -8.07 25.04 -4.37
N GLU A 192 -8.68 25.46 -3.25
CA GLU A 192 -9.06 24.49 -2.20
C GLU A 192 -10.03 23.44 -2.72
N GLU A 193 -10.91 23.82 -3.64
CA GLU A 193 -11.85 22.91 -4.28
C GLU A 193 -11.15 21.81 -5.08
N LEU A 194 -10.11 22.16 -5.88
CA LEU A 194 -9.29 21.18 -6.58
C LEU A 194 -8.63 20.19 -5.61
N VAL A 195 -8.04 20.68 -4.53
CA VAL A 195 -7.38 19.82 -3.53
C VAL A 195 -8.39 18.89 -2.86
N ASN A 196 -9.56 19.38 -2.51
CA ASN A 196 -10.63 18.57 -1.92
C ASN A 196 -11.12 17.48 -2.90
N ASP A 197 -11.32 17.83 -4.18
CA ASP A 197 -11.73 16.87 -5.21
C ASP A 197 -10.67 15.79 -5.44
N LEU A 198 -9.39 16.16 -5.51
CA LEU A 198 -8.29 15.22 -5.65
C LEU A 198 -8.09 14.34 -4.41
N THR A 199 -8.29 14.91 -3.24
CA THR A 199 -8.27 14.16 -1.98
C THR A 199 -9.37 13.10 -1.97
N ARG A 200 -10.58 13.47 -2.39
CA ARG A 200 -11.70 12.53 -2.52
C ARG A 200 -11.38 11.43 -3.52
N LYS A 201 -10.89 11.75 -4.72
CA LYS A 201 -10.50 10.78 -5.74
C LYS A 201 -9.41 9.82 -5.25
N PHE A 202 -8.45 10.33 -4.47
CA PHE A 202 -7.41 9.49 -3.87
C PHE A 202 -7.99 8.47 -2.88
N TYR A 203 -8.90 8.89 -2.01
CA TYR A 203 -9.55 7.98 -1.05
C TYR A 203 -10.53 7.02 -1.73
N GLU A 204 -11.23 7.44 -2.79
CA GLU A 204 -12.03 6.55 -3.65
C GLU A 204 -11.15 5.45 -4.27
N TYR A 205 -9.98 5.81 -4.78
CA TYR A 205 -9.02 4.85 -5.30
C TYR A 205 -8.57 3.85 -4.21
N LEU A 206 -8.23 4.32 -3.00
CA LEU A 206 -7.86 3.44 -1.90
C LEU A 206 -9.02 2.50 -1.53
N ASN A 207 -10.25 2.98 -1.52
CA ASN A 207 -11.44 2.17 -1.29
C ASN A 207 -11.57 1.05 -2.34
N GLN A 208 -11.35 1.36 -3.60
CA GLN A 208 -11.43 0.38 -4.69
C GLN A 208 -10.25 -0.59 -4.70
N ALA A 209 -9.04 -0.12 -4.48
CA ALA A 209 -7.83 -0.91 -4.63
C ALA A 209 -7.50 -1.79 -3.41
N ILE A 210 -7.97 -1.41 -2.21
CA ILE A 210 -7.62 -2.10 -0.97
C ILE A 210 -8.86 -2.65 -0.28
N TYR A 211 -9.83 -1.78 0.01
CA TYR A 211 -10.92 -2.12 0.93
C TYR A 211 -12.08 -2.85 0.25
N SER A 212 -12.15 -2.87 -1.07
CA SER A 212 -13.11 -3.69 -1.81
C SER A 212 -12.87 -5.19 -1.63
N GLU A 213 -11.63 -5.59 -1.35
CA GLU A 213 -11.27 -7.00 -1.10
C GLU A 213 -11.69 -7.49 0.29
N TRP A 214 -12.04 -6.57 1.20
CA TRP A 214 -12.49 -6.95 2.54
C TRP A 214 -13.88 -7.58 2.54
N PRO A 215 -14.12 -8.63 3.34
CA PRO A 215 -15.46 -9.06 3.69
C PRO A 215 -16.30 -7.91 4.25
N GLU A 216 -17.62 -7.96 4.04
CA GLU A 216 -18.53 -6.90 4.48
C GLU A 216 -18.40 -6.61 5.98
N GLU A 217 -18.28 -7.67 6.80
CA GLU A 217 -18.12 -7.56 8.26
C GLU A 217 -16.88 -6.73 8.67
N ILE A 218 -15.78 -6.85 7.93
CA ILE A 218 -14.57 -6.04 8.18
C ILE A 218 -14.81 -4.59 7.75
N ARG A 219 -15.45 -4.37 6.60
CA ARG A 219 -15.75 -3.03 6.11
C ARG A 219 -16.65 -2.26 7.06
N GLU A 220 -17.72 -2.90 7.54
CA GLU A 220 -18.64 -2.31 8.52
C GLU A 220 -17.93 -1.98 9.84
N MET A 221 -17.17 -2.92 10.37
CA MET A 221 -16.37 -2.71 11.59
C MET A 221 -15.40 -1.54 11.41
N MET A 222 -14.64 -1.50 10.31
CA MET A 222 -13.66 -0.44 10.05
C MET A 222 -14.29 0.93 9.83
N MET A 223 -15.50 0.99 9.23
CA MET A 223 -16.27 2.23 9.14
C MET A 223 -16.63 2.76 10.53
N GLN A 224 -17.13 1.90 11.42
CA GLN A 224 -17.47 2.29 12.78
C GLN A 224 -16.21 2.74 13.55
N LEU A 225 -15.13 1.96 13.53
CA LEU A 225 -13.88 2.29 14.21
C LEU A 225 -13.22 3.56 13.66
N SER A 226 -13.48 3.95 12.42
CA SER A 226 -12.97 5.19 11.83
C SER A 226 -13.50 6.46 12.48
N LEU A 227 -14.54 6.36 13.32
CA LEU A 227 -15.06 7.45 14.12
C LEU A 227 -14.24 7.71 15.39
N LEU A 228 -13.35 6.79 15.75
CA LEU A 228 -12.46 6.90 16.91
C LEU A 228 -11.06 7.30 16.42
N GLU A 229 -10.40 8.21 17.14
CA GLU A 229 -9.01 8.57 16.86
C GLU A 229 -8.06 7.44 17.28
N HIS A 230 -8.37 6.81 18.43
CA HIS A 230 -7.67 5.66 18.98
C HIS A 230 -8.66 4.84 19.83
N PHE A 231 -8.40 3.55 19.91
CA PHE A 231 -9.26 2.62 20.64
C PHE A 231 -8.49 1.40 21.16
N THR A 232 -8.96 0.84 22.25
CA THR A 232 -8.57 -0.49 22.73
C THR A 232 -9.50 -1.56 22.11
N ILE A 233 -9.12 -2.83 22.20
CA ILE A 233 -10.01 -3.92 21.76
C ILE A 233 -11.36 -3.86 22.47
N GLN A 234 -11.37 -3.64 23.79
CA GLN A 234 -12.60 -3.53 24.56
C GLN A 234 -13.51 -2.41 24.04
N GLN A 235 -12.96 -1.22 23.80
CA GLN A 235 -13.74 -0.10 23.24
C GLN A 235 -14.27 -0.41 21.84
N ALA A 236 -13.49 -1.12 21.03
CA ALA A 236 -13.92 -1.55 19.71
C ALA A 236 -15.05 -2.59 19.78
N GLU A 237 -14.99 -3.54 20.72
CA GLU A 237 -16.05 -4.51 20.98
C GLU A 237 -17.35 -3.84 21.46
N GLU A 238 -17.24 -2.88 22.38
CA GLU A 238 -18.37 -2.10 22.87
C GLU A 238 -19.03 -1.29 21.74
N MET A 239 -18.22 -0.62 20.90
CA MET A 239 -18.71 0.20 19.80
C MET A 239 -19.39 -0.61 18.70
N THR A 240 -18.81 -1.75 18.33
CA THR A 240 -19.27 -2.57 17.21
C THR A 240 -20.29 -3.62 17.61
N GLY A 241 -20.45 -3.88 18.92
CA GLY A 241 -21.27 -4.97 19.45
C GLY A 241 -20.71 -6.37 19.14
N ARG A 242 -19.42 -6.48 18.81
CA ARG A 242 -18.78 -7.72 18.34
C ARG A 242 -17.73 -8.20 19.33
N SER A 243 -17.68 -9.50 19.57
CA SER A 243 -16.64 -10.13 20.40
C SER A 243 -15.42 -10.64 19.61
N ASP A 244 -15.48 -10.60 18.27
CA ASP A 244 -14.41 -11.10 17.39
C ASP A 244 -13.56 -10.01 16.74
N VAL A 245 -13.60 -8.80 17.29
CA VAL A 245 -12.89 -7.61 16.76
C VAL A 245 -11.40 -7.87 16.55
N ASN A 246 -10.75 -8.53 17.50
CA ASN A 246 -9.31 -8.83 17.40
C ASN A 246 -8.99 -9.72 16.17
N ARG A 247 -9.83 -10.72 15.90
CA ARG A 247 -9.70 -11.59 14.71
C ARG A 247 -9.88 -10.77 13.42
N LEU A 248 -10.90 -9.93 13.37
CA LEU A 248 -11.19 -9.11 12.20
C LEU A 248 -10.11 -8.05 11.93
N LEU A 249 -9.57 -7.42 12.97
CA LEU A 249 -8.43 -6.50 12.83
C LEU A 249 -7.18 -7.20 12.34
N ALA A 250 -6.90 -8.43 12.83
CA ALA A 250 -5.78 -9.22 12.35
C ALA A 250 -5.95 -9.58 10.87
N GLN A 251 -7.16 -9.98 10.45
CA GLN A 251 -7.47 -10.26 9.05
C GLN A 251 -7.38 -9.00 8.17
N ALA A 252 -7.89 -7.86 8.63
CA ALA A 252 -7.75 -6.59 7.92
C ALA A 252 -6.28 -6.20 7.75
N ALA A 253 -5.45 -6.42 8.77
CA ALA A 253 -4.02 -6.12 8.73
C ALA A 253 -3.24 -6.94 7.68
N GLU A 254 -3.77 -8.08 7.22
CA GLU A 254 -3.17 -8.85 6.13
C GLU A 254 -3.18 -8.11 4.79
N THR A 255 -4.04 -7.11 4.63
CA THR A 255 -4.16 -6.32 3.40
C THR A 255 -3.24 -5.10 3.35
N GLY A 256 -2.70 -4.69 4.49
CA GLY A 256 -1.80 -3.54 4.55
C GLY A 256 -1.54 -3.02 5.96
N ASN A 257 -0.71 -2.00 6.04
CA ASN A 257 -0.37 -1.31 7.28
C ASN A 257 -1.46 -0.28 7.62
N LEU A 258 -2.51 -0.71 8.31
CA LEU A 258 -3.75 0.06 8.53
C LEU A 258 -3.73 0.89 9.82
N PHE A 259 -2.98 0.43 10.83
CA PHE A 259 -2.95 1.03 12.17
C PHE A 259 -1.59 0.83 12.84
N SER A 260 -1.32 1.64 13.84
CA SER A 260 -0.24 1.43 14.80
C SER A 260 -0.82 0.99 16.14
N ILE A 261 -0.02 0.24 16.90
CA ILE A 261 -0.39 -0.19 18.25
C ILE A 261 0.64 0.38 19.22
N LYS A 262 0.16 1.11 20.22
CA LYS A 262 0.99 1.64 21.30
C LYS A 262 0.25 1.46 22.63
N ASP A 263 0.91 0.87 23.61
CA ASP A 263 0.38 0.65 24.96
C ASP A 263 -1.01 -0.04 24.97
N GLY A 264 -1.23 -0.98 24.02
CA GLY A 264 -2.50 -1.71 23.87
C GLY A 264 -3.61 -0.92 23.16
N ALA A 265 -3.36 0.32 22.76
CA ALA A 265 -4.28 1.14 21.98
C ALA A 265 -3.92 1.09 20.48
N TYR A 266 -4.94 0.98 19.66
CA TYR A 266 -4.88 1.03 18.20
C TYR A 266 -5.13 2.45 17.74
N THR A 267 -4.35 2.92 16.77
CA THR A 267 -4.55 4.19 16.09
C THR A 267 -4.61 3.92 14.60
N LEU A 268 -5.78 4.15 14.00
CA LEU A 268 -5.94 4.01 12.56
C LEU A 268 -5.15 5.09 11.82
N ARG A 269 -4.64 4.74 10.65
CA ARG A 269 -3.96 5.72 9.79
C ARG A 269 -4.95 6.72 9.21
N PRO A 270 -4.55 7.98 9.03
CA PRO A 270 -5.43 9.02 8.44
C PRO A 270 -6.03 8.60 7.10
N ALA A 271 -5.25 7.92 6.24
CA ALA A 271 -5.75 7.41 4.97
C ALA A 271 -6.90 6.39 5.14
N VAL A 272 -6.83 5.52 6.14
CA VAL A 272 -7.92 4.57 6.46
C VAL A 272 -9.15 5.31 6.97
N ILE A 273 -8.95 6.21 7.95
CA ILE A 273 -10.03 7.01 8.55
C ILE A 273 -10.79 7.77 7.46
N ASN A 274 -10.08 8.53 6.63
CA ASN A 274 -10.69 9.37 5.61
C ASN A 274 -11.38 8.54 4.51
N SER A 275 -10.78 7.41 4.11
CA SER A 275 -11.40 6.50 3.16
C SER A 275 -12.69 5.88 3.70
N MET A 276 -12.72 5.49 4.98
CA MET A 276 -13.92 4.91 5.60
C MET A 276 -15.02 5.97 5.81
N LYS A 277 -14.66 7.19 6.21
CA LYS A 277 -15.61 8.31 6.33
C LYS A 277 -16.26 8.63 4.99
N LEU A 278 -15.47 8.72 3.91
CA LEU A 278 -15.99 8.94 2.56
C LEU A 278 -16.96 7.82 2.13
N ARG A 279 -16.65 6.57 2.48
CA ARG A 279 -17.55 5.44 2.22
C ARG A 279 -18.85 5.56 3.00
N MET A 280 -18.81 5.97 4.28
CA MET A 280 -20.01 6.21 5.08
C MET A 280 -20.92 7.25 4.44
N GLU A 281 -20.36 8.38 3.99
CA GLU A 281 -21.12 9.42 3.30
C GLU A 281 -21.81 8.84 2.06
N THR A 282 -21.10 8.08 1.23
CA THR A 282 -21.67 7.44 0.03
C THR A 282 -22.78 6.44 0.36
N VAL A 283 -22.66 5.69 1.44
CA VAL A 283 -23.70 4.75 1.89
C VAL A 283 -24.92 5.52 2.41
N CYS A 284 -24.72 6.56 3.23
CA CYS A 284 -25.80 7.39 3.74
C CYS A 284 -26.56 8.09 2.61
N ASP A 285 -25.88 8.60 1.61
CA ASP A 285 -26.53 9.26 0.45
C ASP A 285 -27.37 8.27 -0.36
N ARG A 286 -26.87 7.05 -0.61
CA ARG A 286 -27.64 5.99 -1.28
C ARG A 286 -28.88 5.57 -0.49
N VAL A 287 -28.81 5.52 0.85
CA VAL A 287 -29.96 5.23 1.69
C VAL A 287 -31.00 6.33 1.58
N ARG A 288 -30.58 7.61 1.60
CA ARG A 288 -31.46 8.77 1.43
C ARG A 288 -32.11 8.80 0.04
N GLU A 289 -31.36 8.46 -1.02
CA GLU A 289 -31.90 8.41 -2.40
C GLU A 289 -32.88 7.24 -2.60
N ASN A 290 -32.70 6.13 -1.89
CA ASN A 290 -33.56 4.94 -1.98
C ASN A 290 -34.73 4.93 -0.98
N GLU A 291 -34.80 5.88 -0.04
CA GLU A 291 -36.01 6.06 0.75
C GLU A 291 -37.13 6.57 -0.17
N PRO A 292 -38.21 5.81 -0.37
CA PRO A 292 -39.33 6.32 -1.14
C PRO A 292 -39.88 7.56 -0.44
N VAL A 293 -39.94 8.67 -1.15
CA VAL A 293 -40.60 9.91 -0.71
C VAL A 293 -42.08 9.62 -0.48
N SER A 294 -42.38 9.05 0.65
CA SER A 294 -43.74 8.89 1.14
C SER A 294 -44.20 10.13 1.92
N TYR A 295 -44.15 11.30 1.23
CA TYR A 295 -44.84 12.49 1.67
C TYR A 295 -46.08 12.75 0.81
N THR A 296 -47.06 11.89 0.94
CA THR A 296 -48.45 12.28 0.57
C THR A 296 -49.36 11.70 1.62
N HIS A 297 -50.15 12.62 2.17
CA HIS A 297 -51.30 12.44 3.09
C HIS A 297 -51.05 12.56 4.60
N LEU A 298 -50.90 13.79 5.03
CA LEU A 298 -51.48 14.29 6.27
C LEU A 298 -52.06 15.66 6.01
N ARG A 299 -53.21 15.71 5.33
CA ARG A 299 -54.21 16.76 5.40
C ARG A 299 -55.57 16.05 5.43
N ALA A 300 -56.13 15.94 6.57
CA ALA A 300 -57.57 15.97 6.87
C ALA A 300 -57.74 16.34 8.37
#